data_1b8f9f3039c1bbd681ae3c70f0fd0962
#
_entry.id   1b8f9f3039c1bbd681ae3c70f0fd0962
#
_cell.length_a   1.000
_cell.length_b   1.000
_cell.length_c   1.000
_cell.angle_alpha   90.00
_cell.angle_beta   90.00
_cell.angle_gamma   90.00
#
_symmetry.space_group_name_H-M   'P 1'
#
loop_
_entity.id
_entity.type
_entity.pdbx_description
1 polymer ?
#
loop_
_entity_poly.entity_id
_entity_poly.type
_entity_poly.pdbx_seq_one_letter_code
_entity_poly.pdbx_strand_id
1 'polypeptide(L)'
;MIAQSRNHKWLQQHDEAILEPELPIIDPHHHLWDKNTNHLVQPRYLLDEILEDINCGHNIVATVFIECGAMFKVGGDEHLRAVGETEFVNGIAAMCESGIYGATKVAAAIIGTVDLTIGALAGEVLDMHLAAGLSLIHI
;
A
#
# COMPACT_ATOMS: atom_id res chain seq x y z
N MET A 1 13.39 -17.12 4.48
CA MET A 1 14.55 -16.69 3.66
C MET A 1 13.96 -15.86 2.54
N ILE A 2 13.90 -14.53 2.73
CA ILE A 2 13.35 -13.57 1.74
C ILE A 2 14.31 -13.60 0.55
N ALA A 3 13.78 -13.81 -0.65
CA ALA A 3 14.59 -13.75 -1.87
C ALA A 3 15.12 -12.31 -1.99
N GLN A 4 16.38 -12.10 -1.69
CA GLN A 4 17.03 -10.80 -1.87
C GLN A 4 16.85 -10.36 -3.32
N SER A 5 16.26 -9.20 -3.52
CA SER A 5 16.07 -8.63 -4.85
C SER A 5 17.42 -8.53 -5.57
N ARG A 6 17.43 -8.65 -6.90
CA ARG A 6 18.68 -8.52 -7.69
C ARG A 6 19.41 -7.20 -7.42
N ASN A 7 18.70 -6.16 -6.97
CA ASN A 7 19.24 -4.84 -6.68
C ASN A 7 19.83 -4.70 -5.26
N HIS A 8 19.54 -5.63 -4.33
CA HIS A 8 20.00 -5.50 -2.95
C HIS A 8 21.52 -5.43 -2.84
N LYS A 9 22.25 -6.28 -3.60
CA LYS A 9 23.73 -6.23 -3.66
C LYS A 9 24.26 -4.94 -4.27
N TRP A 10 23.51 -4.32 -5.18
CA TRP A 10 23.89 -3.06 -5.80
C TRP A 10 23.64 -1.89 -4.85
N LEU A 11 22.51 -1.87 -4.17
CA LEU A 11 22.17 -0.86 -3.17
C LEU A 11 23.14 -0.87 -1.97
N GLN A 12 23.63 -2.03 -1.59
CA GLN A 12 24.62 -2.19 -0.49
C GLN A 12 26.06 -1.74 -0.86
N GLN A 13 26.33 -1.34 -2.10
CA GLN A 13 27.65 -0.88 -2.50
C GLN A 13 28.03 0.50 -1.98
N HIS A 14 27.01 1.32 -1.65
CA HIS A 14 27.19 2.66 -1.12
C HIS A 14 26.30 2.82 0.10
N ASP A 15 26.93 3.05 1.23
CA ASP A 15 26.26 3.41 2.49
C ASP A 15 26.43 4.92 2.68
N GLU A 16 25.35 5.67 2.47
CA GLU A 16 25.34 7.12 2.62
C GLU A 16 24.70 7.50 3.94
N ALA A 17 25.32 8.46 4.64
CA ALA A 17 24.74 8.99 5.86
C ALA A 17 23.45 9.77 5.55
N ILE A 18 22.40 9.51 6.33
CA ILE A 18 21.16 10.28 6.26
C ILE A 18 21.44 11.68 6.80
N LEU A 19 21.23 12.71 5.96
CA LEU A 19 21.57 14.10 6.29
C LEU A 19 20.66 14.68 7.36
N GLU A 20 19.34 14.37 7.29
CA GLU A 20 18.33 14.90 8.20
C GLU A 20 17.42 13.76 8.70
N PRO A 21 17.90 12.91 9.63
CA PRO A 21 17.16 11.73 10.06
C PRO A 21 15.84 12.06 10.80
N GLU A 22 15.73 13.25 11.38
CA GLU A 22 14.53 13.70 12.11
C GLU A 22 13.49 14.40 11.22
N LEU A 23 13.81 14.67 9.95
CA LEU A 23 12.87 15.33 9.04
C LEU A 23 11.63 14.44 8.83
N PRO A 24 10.41 14.92 9.20
CA PRO A 24 9.21 14.12 9.01
C PRO A 24 8.88 14.00 7.51
N ILE A 25 8.76 12.78 7.04
CA ILE A 25 8.50 12.45 5.64
C ILE A 25 7.14 11.73 5.55
N ILE A 26 6.32 12.14 4.60
CA ILE A 26 5.17 11.37 4.14
C ILE A 26 5.59 10.74 2.81
N ASP A 27 5.63 9.40 2.77
CA ASP A 27 5.80 8.68 1.51
C ASP A 27 4.48 8.69 0.73
N PRO A 28 4.41 9.39 -0.42
CA PRO A 28 3.15 9.59 -1.13
C PRO A 28 2.76 8.42 -2.02
N HIS A 29 3.54 7.34 -2.11
CA HIS A 29 3.33 6.31 -3.12
C HIS A 29 3.96 4.97 -2.76
N HIS A 30 3.17 4.07 -2.23
CA HIS A 30 3.56 2.65 -2.11
C HIS A 30 2.41 1.74 -2.55
N HIS A 31 2.75 0.46 -2.75
CA HIS A 31 1.82 -0.60 -3.07
C HIS A 31 1.98 -1.75 -2.07
N LEU A 32 0.98 -2.62 -1.98
CA LEU A 32 1.03 -3.86 -1.19
C LEU A 32 0.48 -5.01 -2.04
N TRP A 33 1.17 -6.16 -2.07
CA TRP A 33 0.75 -7.33 -2.83
C TRP A 33 1.25 -8.64 -2.21
N ASP A 34 0.58 -9.74 -2.51
CA ASP A 34 1.03 -11.10 -2.20
C ASP A 34 0.78 -12.01 -3.40
N LYS A 35 1.64 -13.00 -3.59
CA LYS A 35 1.57 -14.00 -4.67
C LYS A 35 1.39 -13.39 -6.06
N ASN A 36 1.95 -12.20 -6.27
CA ASN A 36 1.91 -11.58 -7.59
C ASN A 36 2.83 -12.34 -8.53
N THR A 37 2.26 -12.94 -9.57
CA THR A 37 2.98 -13.69 -10.62
C THR A 37 3.38 -12.81 -11.80
N ASN A 38 2.90 -11.56 -11.83
CA ASN A 38 3.06 -10.66 -12.96
C ASN A 38 4.22 -9.68 -12.74
N HIS A 39 5.44 -10.09 -13.12
CA HIS A 39 6.56 -9.19 -13.42
C HIS A 39 7.29 -8.50 -12.26
N LEU A 40 6.88 -8.66 -11.00
CA LEU A 40 7.59 -8.05 -9.90
C LEU A 40 8.73 -8.96 -9.42
N VAL A 41 9.86 -8.32 -9.09
CA VAL A 41 11.06 -9.01 -8.59
C VAL A 41 10.79 -9.70 -7.25
N GLN A 42 9.82 -9.16 -6.50
CA GLN A 42 9.37 -9.71 -5.23
C GLN A 42 7.95 -10.26 -5.37
N PRO A 43 7.72 -11.54 -5.03
CA PRO A 43 6.38 -12.15 -5.11
C PRO A 43 5.44 -11.66 -4.01
N ARG A 44 5.97 -11.07 -2.92
CA ARG A 44 5.26 -10.54 -1.77
C ARG A 44 5.88 -9.22 -1.34
N TYR A 45 5.01 -8.25 -1.03
CA TYR A 45 5.35 -7.01 -0.33
C TYR A 45 4.14 -6.60 0.50
N LEU A 46 4.15 -6.88 1.79
CA LEU A 46 3.08 -6.63 2.74
C LEU A 46 3.61 -5.81 3.93
N LEU A 47 2.90 -5.87 5.06
CA LEU A 47 3.23 -5.05 6.23
C LEU A 47 4.65 -5.29 6.74
N ASP A 48 5.13 -6.53 6.77
CA ASP A 48 6.47 -6.83 7.28
C ASP A 48 7.54 -6.19 6.40
N GLU A 49 7.40 -6.29 5.08
CA GLU A 49 8.36 -5.77 4.12
C GLU A 49 8.38 -4.23 4.11
N ILE A 50 7.21 -3.58 4.12
CA ILE A 50 7.16 -2.10 4.17
C ILE A 50 7.70 -1.58 5.50
N LEU A 51 7.49 -2.28 6.62
CA LEU A 51 8.06 -1.90 7.91
C LEU A 51 9.59 -1.97 7.91
N GLU A 52 10.19 -2.94 7.21
CA GLU A 52 11.64 -2.98 7.02
C GLU A 52 12.14 -1.74 6.26
N ASP A 53 11.44 -1.33 5.18
CA ASP A 53 11.83 -0.20 4.35
C ASP A 53 11.66 1.14 5.09
N ILE A 54 10.54 1.38 5.76
CA ILE A 54 10.29 2.65 6.46
C ILE A 54 11.14 2.83 7.73
N ASN A 55 11.67 1.74 8.29
CA ASN A 55 12.57 1.78 9.45
C ASN A 55 14.06 1.84 9.07
N CYS A 56 14.39 2.18 7.83
CA CYS A 56 15.78 2.26 7.35
C CYS A 56 16.58 3.47 7.86
N GLY A 57 16.02 4.27 8.77
CA GLY A 57 16.70 5.40 9.43
C GLY A 57 16.15 6.79 9.08
N HIS A 58 15.24 6.89 8.12
CA HIS A 58 14.46 8.11 7.87
C HIS A 58 13.24 8.18 8.81
N ASN A 59 12.77 9.39 9.10
CA ASN A 59 11.57 9.61 9.89
C ASN A 59 10.31 9.59 9.00
N ILE A 60 9.90 8.40 8.54
CA ILE A 60 8.66 8.24 7.78
C ILE A 60 7.48 8.24 8.74
N VAL A 61 6.69 9.31 8.76
CA VAL A 61 5.56 9.47 9.68
C VAL A 61 4.25 8.90 9.15
N ALA A 62 4.08 8.87 7.83
CA ALA A 62 2.90 8.31 7.16
C ALA A 62 3.22 7.86 5.74
N THR A 63 2.38 6.98 5.18
CA THR A 63 2.47 6.58 3.78
C THR A 63 1.10 6.67 3.10
N VAL A 64 1.08 6.80 1.77
CA VAL A 64 -0.13 6.75 0.94
C VAL A 64 -0.08 5.51 0.05
N PHE A 65 -1.10 4.67 0.17
CA PHE A 65 -1.26 3.51 -0.70
C PHE A 65 -1.84 3.93 -2.06
N ILE A 66 -1.24 3.43 -3.13
CA ILE A 66 -1.76 3.58 -4.50
C ILE A 66 -2.22 2.21 -4.99
N GLU A 67 -3.36 2.14 -5.65
CA GLU A 67 -3.91 0.94 -6.25
C GLU A 67 -2.89 0.20 -7.13
N CYS A 68 -2.91 -1.12 -7.14
CA CYS A 68 -2.01 -1.94 -7.95
C CYS A 68 -2.67 -3.24 -8.47
N GLY A 69 -3.97 -3.37 -8.29
CA GLY A 69 -4.75 -4.54 -8.71
C GLY A 69 -4.58 -5.75 -7.79
N ALA A 70 -4.13 -5.55 -6.56
CA ALA A 70 -3.98 -6.62 -5.59
C ALA A 70 -5.30 -6.91 -4.86
N MET A 71 -5.51 -8.16 -4.44
CA MET A 71 -6.62 -8.58 -3.57
C MET A 71 -8.03 -8.24 -4.10
N PHE A 72 -8.21 -8.17 -5.41
CA PHE A 72 -9.53 -8.03 -6.01
C PHE A 72 -10.43 -9.21 -5.65
N LYS A 73 -11.70 -8.96 -5.38
CA LYS A 73 -12.68 -10.01 -5.07
C LYS A 73 -12.83 -10.97 -6.25
N VAL A 74 -12.89 -12.26 -5.98
CA VAL A 74 -13.12 -13.29 -7.02
C VAL A 74 -14.61 -13.38 -7.37
N GLY A 75 -15.49 -13.17 -6.41
CA GLY A 75 -16.94 -13.25 -6.56
C GLY A 75 -17.63 -11.90 -6.52
N GLY A 76 -18.94 -11.91 -6.74
CA GLY A 76 -19.77 -10.71 -6.80
C GLY A 76 -19.74 -10.03 -8.16
N ASP A 77 -20.32 -8.84 -8.21
CA ASP A 77 -20.40 -8.05 -9.44
C ASP A 77 -19.00 -7.60 -9.88
N GLU A 78 -18.70 -7.76 -11.16
CA GLU A 78 -17.35 -7.57 -11.69
C GLU A 78 -16.82 -6.16 -11.44
N HIS A 79 -17.67 -5.16 -11.58
CA HIS A 79 -17.30 -3.76 -11.38
C HIS A 79 -16.98 -3.41 -9.91
N LEU A 80 -17.43 -4.23 -8.94
CA LEU A 80 -17.15 -4.04 -7.50
C LEU A 80 -15.92 -4.81 -7.00
N ARG A 81 -15.28 -5.64 -7.83
CA ARG A 81 -14.16 -6.49 -7.39
C ARG A 81 -12.96 -5.69 -6.87
N ALA A 82 -12.70 -4.51 -7.44
CA ALA A 82 -11.60 -3.63 -7.02
C ALA A 82 -11.75 -3.13 -5.57
N VAL A 83 -12.96 -3.06 -5.03
CA VAL A 83 -13.21 -2.69 -3.62
C VAL A 83 -12.49 -3.61 -2.64
N GLY A 84 -12.23 -4.87 -3.02
CA GLY A 84 -11.47 -5.82 -2.21
C GLY A 84 -10.06 -5.35 -1.86
N GLU A 85 -9.39 -4.63 -2.76
CA GLU A 85 -8.09 -4.02 -2.50
C GLU A 85 -8.18 -2.95 -1.40
N THR A 86 -9.18 -2.09 -1.46
CA THR A 86 -9.41 -1.08 -0.42
C THR A 86 -9.72 -1.70 0.95
N GLU A 87 -10.56 -2.72 1.00
CA GLU A 87 -10.86 -3.45 2.25
C GLU A 87 -9.59 -4.06 2.85
N PHE A 88 -8.76 -4.67 2.02
CA PHE A 88 -7.48 -5.24 2.42
C PHE A 88 -6.54 -4.19 3.00
N VAL A 89 -6.33 -3.08 2.28
CA VAL A 89 -5.41 -2.00 2.70
C VAL A 89 -5.92 -1.29 3.95
N ASN A 90 -7.23 -1.07 4.07
CA ASN A 90 -7.83 -0.54 5.29
C ASN A 90 -7.58 -1.45 6.51
N GLY A 91 -7.55 -2.78 6.31
CA GLY A 91 -7.15 -3.72 7.36
C GLY A 91 -5.69 -3.54 7.80
N ILE A 92 -4.77 -3.31 6.87
CA ILE A 92 -3.35 -3.00 7.16
C ILE A 92 -3.23 -1.67 7.92
N ALA A 93 -3.93 -0.62 7.48
CA ALA A 93 -3.97 0.67 8.16
C ALA A 93 -4.47 0.51 9.62
N ALA A 94 -5.52 -0.26 9.83
CA ALA A 94 -6.06 -0.55 11.17
C ALA A 94 -5.05 -1.32 12.06
N MET A 95 -4.27 -2.24 11.48
CA MET A 95 -3.18 -2.90 12.21
C MET A 95 -2.16 -1.86 12.71
N CYS A 96 -1.75 -0.91 11.88
CA CYS A 96 -0.79 0.12 12.26
C CYS A 96 -1.34 1.10 13.28
N GLU A 97 -2.62 1.47 13.20
CA GLU A 97 -3.28 2.33 14.21
C GLU A 97 -3.33 1.67 15.61
N SER A 98 -3.16 0.36 15.73
CA SER A 98 -3.03 -0.32 17.02
C SER A 98 -1.77 0.07 17.81
N GLY A 99 -0.78 0.67 17.15
CA GLY A 99 0.51 1.04 17.73
C GLY A 99 1.48 -0.14 17.95
N ILE A 100 1.07 -1.38 17.66
CA ILE A 100 1.93 -2.57 17.86
C ILE A 100 3.07 -2.60 16.83
N TYR A 101 2.85 -2.01 15.66
CA TYR A 101 3.76 -2.03 14.51
C TYR A 101 4.65 -0.78 14.41
N GLY A 102 4.68 0.07 15.44
CA GLY A 102 5.45 1.32 15.46
C GLY A 102 4.57 2.56 15.37
N ALA A 103 5.18 3.72 15.13
CA ALA A 103 4.50 5.01 15.12
C ALA A 103 4.07 5.47 13.72
N THR A 104 4.62 4.88 12.67
CA THR A 104 4.32 5.26 11.29
C THR A 104 2.90 4.82 10.91
N LYS A 105 2.13 5.74 10.35
CA LYS A 105 0.79 5.46 9.82
C LYS A 105 0.88 4.91 8.41
N VAL A 106 1.01 3.60 8.29
CA VAL A 106 1.02 2.94 6.97
C VAL A 106 -0.37 3.02 6.35
N ALA A 107 -0.43 3.40 5.06
CA ALA A 107 -1.66 3.64 4.32
C ALA A 107 -2.60 4.63 5.02
N ALA A 108 -2.04 5.75 5.52
CA ALA A 108 -2.82 6.85 6.11
C ALA A 108 -3.80 7.48 5.12
N ALA A 109 -3.58 7.30 3.83
CA ALA A 109 -4.53 7.55 2.75
C ALA A 109 -4.45 6.42 1.72
N ILE A 110 -5.57 6.18 1.03
CA ILE A 110 -5.72 5.12 0.04
C ILE A 110 -6.22 5.75 -1.26
N ILE A 111 -5.52 5.52 -2.37
CA ILE A 111 -6.00 5.84 -3.71
C ILE A 111 -6.47 4.54 -4.35
N GLY A 112 -7.79 4.40 -4.50
CA GLY A 112 -8.44 3.26 -5.14
C GLY A 112 -8.58 3.44 -6.64
N THR A 113 -9.04 2.41 -7.34
CA THR A 113 -9.26 2.43 -8.78
C THR A 113 -10.73 2.24 -9.14
N VAL A 114 -11.19 3.02 -10.11
CA VAL A 114 -12.53 2.91 -10.71
C VAL A 114 -12.42 2.96 -12.23
N ASP A 115 -13.03 2.00 -12.91
CA ASP A 115 -13.19 2.05 -14.36
C ASP A 115 -14.29 3.04 -14.73
N LEU A 116 -13.91 4.24 -15.15
CA LEU A 116 -14.87 5.27 -15.56
C LEU A 116 -15.61 4.95 -16.87
N THR A 117 -15.18 3.93 -17.61
CA THR A 117 -15.84 3.51 -18.86
C THR A 117 -17.17 2.79 -18.64
N ILE A 118 -17.45 2.33 -17.41
CA ILE A 118 -18.69 1.63 -17.03
C ILE A 118 -19.89 2.57 -16.84
N GLY A 119 -19.71 3.87 -17.08
CA GLY A 119 -20.79 4.86 -17.02
C GLY A 119 -21.36 5.05 -15.61
N ALA A 120 -22.68 4.97 -15.46
CA ALA A 120 -23.35 5.24 -14.17
C ALA A 120 -22.93 4.27 -13.04
N LEU A 121 -22.48 3.05 -13.35
CA LEU A 121 -22.00 2.10 -12.35
C LEU A 121 -20.73 2.58 -11.65
N ALA A 122 -19.97 3.49 -12.24
CA ALA A 122 -18.80 4.09 -11.59
C ALA A 122 -19.16 4.76 -10.26
N GLY A 123 -20.34 5.39 -10.17
CA GLY A 123 -20.82 5.99 -8.92
C GLY A 123 -20.98 4.97 -7.79
N GLU A 124 -21.54 3.80 -8.10
CA GLU A 124 -21.68 2.72 -7.13
C GLU A 124 -20.31 2.22 -6.62
N VAL A 125 -19.33 2.07 -7.52
CA VAL A 125 -17.97 1.65 -7.15
C VAL A 125 -17.33 2.68 -6.23
N LEU A 126 -17.48 3.98 -6.53
CA LEU A 126 -16.97 5.07 -5.69
C LEU A 126 -17.58 5.03 -4.28
N ASP A 127 -18.89 4.88 -4.18
CA ASP A 127 -19.59 4.79 -2.90
C ASP A 127 -19.12 3.58 -2.09
N MET A 128 -18.90 2.44 -2.76
CA MET A 128 -18.39 1.22 -2.10
C MET A 128 -16.94 1.38 -1.63
N HIS A 129 -16.08 2.05 -2.39
CA HIS A 129 -14.73 2.39 -1.92
C HIS A 129 -14.77 3.29 -0.70
N LEU A 130 -15.59 4.35 -0.71
CA LEU A 130 -15.76 5.27 0.43
C LEU A 130 -16.24 4.51 1.68
N ALA A 131 -17.21 3.60 1.51
CA ALA A 131 -17.70 2.78 2.61
C ALA A 131 -16.62 1.83 3.16
N ALA A 132 -15.80 1.22 2.30
CA ALA A 132 -14.75 0.29 2.67
C ALA A 132 -13.55 0.97 3.35
N GLY A 133 -13.20 2.17 2.92
CA GLY A 133 -12.03 2.92 3.40
C GLY A 133 -12.26 3.82 4.62
N LEU A 134 -13.49 3.91 5.12
CA LEU A 134 -13.88 4.59 6.39
C LEU A 134 -13.43 6.06 6.55
N SER A 135 -12.99 6.79 5.67
CA SER A 135 -12.42 8.15 5.68
C SER A 135 -10.96 8.26 5.21
N LEU A 136 -10.31 7.14 4.89
CA LEU A 136 -8.92 7.13 4.43
C LEU A 136 -8.81 7.23 2.89
N ILE A 137 -9.94 7.18 2.17
CA ILE A 137 -9.94 7.17 0.70
C ILE A 137 -9.91 8.57 0.10
N HIS A 138 -8.99 8.72 -0.83
CA HIS A 138 -8.99 9.75 -1.86
C HIS A 138 -9.07 9.07 -3.24
N ILE A 139 -9.95 9.52 -4.08
CA ILE A 139 -10.18 9.00 -5.44
C ILE A 139 -9.81 10.08 -6.44
#